data_a4f95d36caeef0044a97132b0f1c6fab
#
_entry.id   a4f95d36caeef0044a97132b0f1c6fab
#
_cell.length_a   1.000
_cell.length_b   1.000
_cell.length_c   1.000
_cell.angle_alpha   90.00
_cell.angle_beta   90.00
_cell.angle_gamma   90.00
#
_symmetry.space_group_name_H-M   'P 1'
#
loop_
_entity.id
_entity.type
_entity.pdbx_description
1 polymer ?
#
loop_
_entity_poly.entity_id
_entity_poly.type
_entity_poly.pdbx_seq_one_letter_code
_entity_poly.pdbx_strand_id
1 'polypeptide(L)'
;MVEFNKIMHSEKPAIGLKLMEETGLLNLILPGLIALKGIEEKEGQTHKDNFWHTLEVVDNISENTENLWLRWAALLHDIGKAQTKKFIDGIGWSFHGHEFLGSKMVKNIFYQLKLPLGNDMKFVQKMVKLSSRPIALIDDGTSDSALRRLLFDAG
;
A
#
# COMPACT_ATOMS: atom_id res chain seq x y z
N MET A 1 17.52 -6.38 0.09
CA MET A 1 16.51 -5.41 -0.41
C MET A 1 17.09 -4.15 -1.04
N VAL A 2 18.39 -4.07 -1.16
CA VAL A 2 19.02 -2.90 -1.81
C VAL A 2 18.50 -2.72 -3.25
N GLU A 3 18.42 -3.80 -4.02
CA GLU A 3 17.95 -3.71 -5.40
C GLU A 3 16.46 -3.34 -5.48
N PHE A 4 15.64 -3.87 -4.59
CA PHE A 4 14.23 -3.50 -4.55
C PHE A 4 14.06 -2.01 -4.22
N ASN A 5 14.84 -1.50 -3.27
CA ASN A 5 14.80 -0.08 -2.92
C ASN A 5 15.27 0.82 -4.05
N LYS A 6 16.14 0.34 -4.93
CA LYS A 6 16.49 1.09 -6.14
C LYS A 6 15.29 1.26 -7.05
N ILE A 7 14.46 0.22 -7.19
CA ILE A 7 13.20 0.30 -7.95
C ILE A 7 12.26 1.31 -7.27
N MET A 8 12.13 1.22 -5.96
CA MET A 8 11.26 2.13 -5.20
C MET A 8 11.71 3.59 -5.26
N HIS A 9 13.00 3.83 -5.45
CA HIS A 9 13.56 5.18 -5.60
C HIS A 9 13.49 5.71 -7.03
N SER A 10 13.17 4.87 -8.00
CA SER A 10 13.13 5.29 -9.40
C SER A 10 12.00 6.29 -9.66
N GLU A 11 12.05 6.93 -10.81
CA GLU A 11 11.08 7.94 -11.20
C GLU A 11 9.67 7.36 -11.34
N LYS A 12 9.57 6.13 -11.88
CA LYS A 12 8.31 5.41 -12.05
C LYS A 12 8.43 3.97 -11.53
N PRO A 13 8.31 3.78 -10.22
CA PRO A 13 8.49 2.45 -9.63
C PRO A 13 7.57 1.36 -10.20
N ALA A 14 6.38 1.75 -10.70
CA ALA A 14 5.43 0.77 -11.24
C ALA A 14 6.01 0.01 -12.42
N ILE A 15 6.90 0.58 -13.21
CA ILE A 15 7.53 -0.10 -14.34
C ILE A 15 8.32 -1.31 -13.84
N GLY A 16 9.18 -1.11 -12.85
CA GLY A 16 9.96 -2.20 -12.25
C GLY A 16 9.09 -3.21 -11.53
N LEU A 17 8.07 -2.74 -10.82
CA LEU A 17 7.15 -3.62 -10.10
C LEU A 17 6.34 -4.51 -11.05
N LYS A 18 5.91 -3.98 -12.20
CA LYS A 18 5.22 -4.77 -13.23
C LYS A 18 6.12 -5.86 -13.80
N LEU A 19 7.39 -5.53 -14.06
CA LEU A 19 8.35 -6.52 -14.55
C LEU A 19 8.56 -7.64 -13.52
N MET A 20 8.64 -7.28 -12.24
CA MET A 20 8.77 -8.27 -11.19
C MET A 20 7.53 -9.16 -11.07
N GLU A 21 6.36 -8.59 -11.30
CA GLU A 21 5.10 -9.36 -11.31
C GLU A 21 5.09 -10.33 -12.50
N GLU A 22 5.43 -9.86 -13.69
CA GLU A 22 5.43 -10.67 -14.91
C GLU A 22 6.41 -11.85 -14.84
N THR A 23 7.55 -11.67 -14.19
CA THR A 23 8.57 -12.71 -14.05
C THR A 23 8.31 -13.66 -12.88
N GLY A 24 7.30 -13.40 -12.06
CA GLY A 24 7.01 -14.18 -10.86
C GLY A 24 7.86 -13.83 -9.67
N LEU A 25 8.82 -12.92 -9.82
CA LEU A 25 9.71 -12.52 -8.73
C LEU A 25 8.96 -11.81 -7.60
N LEU A 26 8.00 -10.97 -7.93
CA LEU A 26 7.24 -10.24 -6.93
C LEU A 26 6.42 -11.19 -6.04
N ASN A 27 5.90 -12.28 -6.61
CA ASN A 27 5.17 -13.28 -5.83
C ASN A 27 6.08 -14.00 -4.82
N LEU A 28 7.37 -14.12 -5.11
CA LEU A 28 8.33 -14.71 -4.17
C LEU A 28 8.71 -13.74 -3.04
N ILE A 29 8.75 -12.45 -3.33
CA ILE A 29 9.20 -11.41 -2.38
C ILE A 29 8.05 -10.86 -1.56
N LEU A 30 6.94 -10.51 -2.23
CA LEU A 30 5.77 -9.90 -1.60
C LEU A 30 4.49 -10.61 -2.05
N PRO A 31 4.28 -11.86 -1.63
CA PRO A 31 3.08 -12.60 -2.04
C PRO A 31 1.78 -11.91 -1.59
N GLY A 32 1.81 -11.18 -0.47
CA GLY A 32 0.65 -10.42 -0.01
C GLY A 32 0.21 -9.33 -0.96
N LEU A 33 1.15 -8.76 -1.71
CA LEU A 33 0.83 -7.75 -2.73
C LEU A 33 0.14 -8.39 -3.93
N ILE A 34 0.65 -9.54 -4.37
CA ILE A 34 0.05 -10.30 -5.47
C ILE A 34 -1.36 -10.78 -5.11
N ALA A 35 -1.61 -11.07 -3.84
CA ALA A 35 -2.94 -11.47 -3.38
C ALA A 35 -4.01 -10.40 -3.59
N LEU A 36 -3.61 -9.15 -3.85
CA LEU A 36 -4.55 -8.06 -4.15
C LEU A 36 -5.06 -8.06 -5.58
N LYS A 37 -4.46 -8.87 -6.47
CA LYS A 37 -4.84 -8.91 -7.89
C LYS A 37 -6.23 -9.52 -8.06
N GLY A 38 -6.93 -9.01 -9.05
CA GLY A 38 -8.20 -9.56 -9.48
C GLY A 38 -9.39 -8.70 -9.10
N ILE A 39 -10.47 -8.92 -9.84
CA ILE A 39 -11.74 -8.25 -9.63
C ILE A 39 -12.79 -9.35 -9.53
N GLU A 40 -13.53 -9.35 -8.43
CA GLU A 40 -14.64 -10.28 -8.24
C GLU A 40 -15.96 -9.56 -8.44
N GLU A 41 -16.95 -10.30 -8.96
CA GLU A 41 -18.31 -9.81 -9.09
C GLU A 41 -19.24 -10.67 -8.25
N LYS A 42 -20.12 -10.01 -7.51
CA LYS A 42 -21.15 -10.68 -6.74
C LYS A 42 -22.39 -9.80 -6.71
N GLU A 43 -23.52 -10.37 -7.08
CA GLU A 43 -24.80 -9.66 -7.16
C GLU A 43 -24.73 -8.37 -8.01
N GLY A 44 -23.97 -8.43 -9.11
CA GLY A 44 -23.79 -7.28 -10.01
C GLY A 44 -22.82 -6.23 -9.52
N GLN A 45 -22.19 -6.43 -8.36
CA GLN A 45 -21.23 -5.47 -7.81
C GLN A 45 -19.80 -5.98 -7.92
N THR A 46 -18.91 -5.10 -8.37
CA THR A 46 -17.49 -5.38 -8.51
C THR A 46 -16.69 -4.49 -7.57
N HIS A 47 -15.42 -4.80 -7.40
CA HIS A 47 -14.46 -3.92 -6.76
C HIS A 47 -13.29 -3.68 -7.71
N LYS A 48 -12.51 -2.62 -7.47
CA LYS A 48 -11.33 -2.34 -8.29
C LYS A 48 -10.25 -3.40 -8.04
N ASP A 49 -9.35 -3.57 -9.02
CA ASP A 49 -8.17 -4.39 -8.83
C ASP A 49 -7.19 -3.63 -7.94
N ASN A 50 -7.08 -4.07 -6.70
CA ASN A 50 -6.29 -3.35 -5.71
C ASN A 50 -4.79 -3.43 -5.97
N PHE A 51 -4.31 -4.45 -6.70
CA PHE A 51 -2.90 -4.54 -7.07
C PHE A 51 -2.52 -3.43 -8.07
N TRP A 52 -3.25 -3.33 -9.19
CA TRP A 52 -2.94 -2.33 -10.22
C TRP A 52 -3.17 -0.92 -9.69
N HIS A 53 -4.22 -0.73 -8.88
CA HIS A 53 -4.46 0.55 -8.21
C HIS A 53 -3.28 0.93 -7.30
N THR A 54 -2.74 -0.02 -6.56
CA THR A 54 -1.58 0.24 -5.68
C THR A 54 -0.37 0.70 -6.47
N LEU A 55 -0.07 0.07 -7.63
CA LEU A 55 1.04 0.50 -8.47
C LEU A 55 0.83 1.93 -8.99
N GLU A 56 -0.40 2.26 -9.35
CA GLU A 56 -0.75 3.61 -9.79
C GLU A 56 -0.54 4.63 -8.66
N VAL A 57 -0.96 4.31 -7.45
CA VAL A 57 -0.75 5.17 -6.28
C VAL A 57 0.73 5.39 -6.02
N VAL A 58 1.55 4.34 -6.10
CA VAL A 58 3.00 4.46 -5.91
C VAL A 58 3.61 5.42 -6.94
N ASP A 59 3.24 5.29 -8.21
CA ASP A 59 3.74 6.20 -9.24
C ASP A 59 3.28 7.64 -9.00
N ASN A 60 2.01 7.83 -8.63
CA ASN A 60 1.48 9.16 -8.36
C ASN A 60 2.18 9.85 -7.21
N ILE A 61 2.42 9.13 -6.12
CA ILE A 61 3.12 9.72 -4.98
C ILE A 61 4.60 9.97 -5.31
N SER A 62 5.18 9.14 -6.16
CA SER A 62 6.59 9.28 -6.55
C SER A 62 6.84 10.55 -7.38
N GLU A 63 5.82 11.10 -8.01
CA GLU A 63 5.91 12.39 -8.68
C GLU A 63 6.00 13.56 -7.69
N ASN A 64 5.56 13.35 -6.46
CA ASN A 64 5.43 14.41 -5.45
C ASN A 64 6.44 14.31 -4.31
N THR A 65 7.14 13.20 -4.18
CA THR A 65 8.11 13.02 -3.09
C THR A 65 9.18 12.01 -3.43
N GLU A 66 10.39 12.27 -2.93
CA GLU A 66 11.51 11.32 -3.01
C GLU A 66 11.65 10.51 -1.72
N ASN A 67 10.79 10.71 -0.73
CA ASN A 67 10.84 10.00 0.53
C ASN A 67 10.56 8.50 0.30
N LEU A 68 11.59 7.69 0.43
CA LEU A 68 11.51 6.24 0.22
C LEU A 68 10.43 5.59 1.08
N TRP A 69 10.36 5.95 2.34
CA TRP A 69 9.45 5.29 3.28
C TRP A 69 7.99 5.71 3.06
N LEU A 70 7.76 6.90 2.53
CA LEU A 70 6.43 7.28 2.09
C LEU A 70 6.01 6.49 0.86
N ARG A 71 6.92 6.24 -0.07
CA ARG A 71 6.66 5.36 -1.22
C ARG A 71 6.37 3.93 -0.78
N TRP A 72 7.10 3.41 0.22
CA TRP A 72 6.79 2.12 0.82
C TRP A 72 5.41 2.11 1.47
N ALA A 73 5.02 3.18 2.15
CA ALA A 73 3.69 3.30 2.72
C ALA A 73 2.61 3.23 1.63
N ALA A 74 2.84 3.90 0.50
CA ALA A 74 1.94 3.82 -0.66
C ALA A 74 1.83 2.38 -1.17
N LEU A 75 2.96 1.66 -1.27
CA LEU A 75 2.97 0.28 -1.73
C LEU A 75 2.18 -0.66 -0.81
N LEU A 76 2.23 -0.41 0.49
CA LEU A 76 1.64 -1.29 1.48
C LEU A 76 0.30 -0.81 2.05
N HIS A 77 -0.19 0.36 1.62
CA HIS A 77 -1.37 0.97 2.26
C HIS A 77 -2.63 0.11 2.16
N ASP A 78 -2.79 -0.67 1.11
CA ASP A 78 -3.94 -1.56 0.92
C ASP A 78 -3.62 -3.04 1.14
N ILE A 79 -2.43 -3.36 1.69
CA ILE A 79 -1.96 -4.74 1.79
C ILE A 79 -2.90 -5.63 2.61
N GLY A 80 -3.65 -5.06 3.52
CA GLY A 80 -4.62 -5.79 4.35
C GLY A 80 -5.93 -6.12 3.64
N LYS A 81 -6.19 -5.59 2.46
CA LYS A 81 -7.48 -5.76 1.80
C LYS A 81 -7.77 -7.20 1.40
N ALA A 82 -6.76 -7.97 0.99
CA ALA A 82 -6.98 -9.36 0.58
C ALA A 82 -7.55 -10.21 1.73
N GLN A 83 -7.12 -9.94 2.95
CA GLN A 83 -7.54 -10.72 4.13
C GLN A 83 -8.81 -10.18 4.79
N THR A 84 -9.21 -8.95 4.48
CA THR A 84 -10.40 -8.32 5.05
C THR A 84 -11.55 -8.22 4.06
N LYS A 85 -11.33 -8.64 2.82
CA LYS A 85 -12.35 -8.58 1.78
C LYS A 85 -13.56 -9.43 2.17
N LYS A 86 -14.74 -8.81 2.10
CA LYS A 86 -16.00 -9.44 2.47
C LYS A 86 -17.12 -8.84 1.63
N PHE A 87 -18.03 -9.70 1.18
CA PHE A 87 -19.23 -9.22 0.53
C PHE A 87 -20.37 -9.19 1.55
N ILE A 88 -21.03 -8.04 1.65
CA ILE A 88 -22.14 -7.84 2.58
C ILE A 88 -23.42 -7.69 1.75
N ASP A 89 -24.39 -8.59 1.99
CA ASP A 89 -25.67 -8.57 1.25
C ASP A 89 -26.37 -7.22 1.42
N GLY A 90 -26.78 -6.65 0.30
CA GLY A 90 -27.47 -5.36 0.27
C GLY A 90 -26.55 -4.14 0.36
N ILE A 91 -25.26 -4.32 0.64
CA ILE A 91 -24.29 -3.24 0.76
C ILE A 91 -23.20 -3.32 -0.31
N GLY A 92 -22.62 -4.52 -0.52
CA GLY A 92 -21.57 -4.75 -1.49
C GLY A 92 -20.24 -5.15 -0.84
N TRP A 93 -19.15 -4.90 -1.55
CA TRP A 93 -17.81 -5.26 -1.08
C TRP A 93 -17.36 -4.36 0.06
N SER A 94 -16.75 -4.98 1.07
CA SER A 94 -16.21 -4.29 2.23
C SER A 94 -14.78 -4.77 2.51
N PHE A 95 -13.94 -3.85 2.97
CA PHE A 95 -12.56 -4.12 3.38
C PHE A 95 -12.31 -3.56 4.78
N HIS A 96 -13.33 -3.63 5.62
CA HIS A 96 -13.29 -3.04 6.95
C HIS A 96 -12.09 -3.53 7.77
N GLY A 97 -11.36 -2.60 8.34
CA GLY A 97 -10.17 -2.90 9.16
C GLY A 97 -8.90 -3.19 8.36
N HIS A 98 -8.91 -3.01 7.03
CA HIS A 98 -7.74 -3.32 6.22
C HIS A 98 -6.51 -2.48 6.59
N GLU A 99 -6.69 -1.22 6.98
CA GLU A 99 -5.60 -0.34 7.37
C GLU A 99 -4.97 -0.78 8.69
N PHE A 100 -5.77 -1.25 9.63
CA PHE A 100 -5.28 -1.76 10.90
C PHE A 100 -4.48 -3.06 10.70
N LEU A 101 -5.05 -3.99 9.95
CA LEU A 101 -4.38 -5.25 9.64
C LEU A 101 -3.11 -4.99 8.81
N GLY A 102 -3.19 -4.10 7.82
CA GLY A 102 -2.05 -3.73 6.99
C GLY A 102 -0.90 -3.18 7.80
N SER A 103 -1.19 -2.32 8.77
CA SER A 103 -0.18 -1.77 9.68
C SER A 103 0.54 -2.88 10.43
N LYS A 104 -0.17 -3.91 10.88
CA LYS A 104 0.44 -5.06 11.55
C LYS A 104 1.30 -5.89 10.59
N MET A 105 0.85 -6.04 9.34
CA MET A 105 1.59 -6.80 8.33
C MET A 105 2.93 -6.15 7.97
N VAL A 106 3.05 -4.85 8.10
CA VAL A 106 4.29 -4.11 7.79
C VAL A 106 5.48 -4.70 8.56
N LYS A 107 5.32 -4.99 9.84
CA LYS A 107 6.41 -5.53 10.66
C LYS A 107 6.95 -6.85 10.10
N ASN A 108 6.05 -7.78 9.76
CA ASN A 108 6.45 -9.07 9.21
C ASN A 108 7.13 -8.89 7.85
N ILE A 109 6.60 -8.02 7.00
CA ILE A 109 7.17 -7.74 5.69
C ILE A 109 8.58 -7.16 5.84
N PHE A 110 8.76 -6.15 6.69
CA PHE A 110 10.06 -5.54 6.93
C PHE A 110 11.06 -6.54 7.50
N TYR A 111 10.61 -7.39 8.41
CA TYR A 111 11.47 -8.43 8.97
C TYR A 111 11.93 -9.42 7.89
N GLN A 112 10.99 -9.93 7.09
CA GLN A 112 11.30 -10.91 6.04
C GLN A 112 12.21 -10.33 4.95
N LEU A 113 12.02 -9.06 4.62
CA LEU A 113 12.80 -8.39 3.58
C LEU A 113 14.09 -7.76 4.10
N LYS A 114 14.36 -7.90 5.39
CA LYS A 114 15.55 -7.33 6.05
C LYS A 114 15.61 -5.81 5.90
N LEU A 115 14.46 -5.18 5.97
CA LEU A 115 14.35 -3.72 6.03
C LEU A 115 14.52 -3.24 7.47
N PRO A 116 14.85 -1.95 7.69
CA PRO A 116 15.01 -1.43 9.05
C PRO A 116 13.75 -1.61 9.91
N LEU A 117 13.91 -2.05 11.15
CA LEU A 117 12.79 -2.30 12.07
C LEU A 117 12.60 -1.17 13.09
N GLY A 118 13.26 -0.04 12.89
CA GLY A 118 13.19 1.11 13.80
C GLY A 118 12.17 2.15 13.37
N ASN A 119 12.61 3.41 13.37
CA ASN A 119 11.71 4.55 13.10
C ASN A 119 11.11 4.54 11.71
N ASP A 120 11.83 4.05 10.70
CA ASP A 120 11.32 3.98 9.33
C ASP A 120 10.14 3.02 9.23
N MET A 121 10.24 1.85 9.89
CA MET A 121 9.14 0.90 9.95
C MET A 121 7.94 1.50 10.67
N LYS A 122 8.17 2.16 11.79
CA LYS A 122 7.09 2.79 12.56
C LYS A 122 6.39 3.88 11.76
N PHE A 123 7.14 4.64 10.98
CA PHE A 123 6.59 5.64 10.08
C PHE A 123 5.66 4.98 9.05
N VAL A 124 6.12 3.91 8.40
CA VAL A 124 5.31 3.20 7.41
C VAL A 124 4.05 2.62 8.06
N GLN A 125 4.18 2.00 9.23
CA GLN A 125 3.03 1.49 9.98
C GLN A 125 2.00 2.58 10.27
N LYS A 126 2.45 3.75 10.69
CA LYS A 126 1.58 4.88 10.97
C LYS A 126 0.85 5.36 9.71
N MET A 127 1.57 5.51 8.61
CA MET A 127 0.98 5.96 7.34
C MET A 127 -0.06 4.96 6.82
N VAL A 128 0.24 3.66 6.89
CA VAL A 128 -0.71 2.62 6.48
C VAL A 128 -1.97 2.66 7.35
N LYS A 129 -1.79 2.75 8.67
CA LYS A 129 -2.91 2.79 9.61
C LYS A 129 -3.83 3.98 9.37
N LEU A 130 -3.28 5.12 8.97
CA LEU A 130 -4.04 6.35 8.77
C LEU A 130 -4.51 6.56 7.34
N SER A 131 -4.12 5.69 6.41
CA SER A 131 -4.28 5.93 4.96
C SER A 131 -5.71 6.15 4.50
N SER A 132 -6.69 5.53 5.15
CA SER A 132 -8.11 5.66 4.78
C SER A 132 -8.87 6.69 5.61
N ARG A 133 -8.23 7.32 6.60
CA ARG A 133 -8.92 8.30 7.43
C ARG A 133 -9.04 9.64 6.73
N PRO A 134 -10.18 10.33 6.85
CA PRO A 134 -10.31 11.69 6.33
C PRO A 134 -9.25 12.61 6.91
N ILE A 135 -8.69 13.48 6.07
CA ILE A 135 -7.62 14.41 6.48
C ILE A 135 -8.06 15.28 7.66
N ALA A 136 -9.31 15.69 7.67
CA ALA A 136 -9.86 16.53 8.73
C ALA A 136 -9.79 15.90 10.13
N LEU A 137 -9.71 14.58 10.23
CA LEU A 137 -9.60 13.86 11.49
C LEU A 137 -8.14 13.66 11.94
N ILE A 138 -7.17 14.09 11.14
CA ILE A 138 -5.74 13.90 11.38
C ILE A 138 -5.07 15.27 11.36
N ASP A 139 -5.60 16.20 12.09
CA ASP A 139 -5.05 17.55 12.13
C ASP A 139 -4.18 17.71 13.37
N ASP A 140 -2.90 17.52 13.21
CA ASP A 140 -1.90 17.78 14.24
C ASP A 140 -0.91 18.87 13.83
N GLY A 141 -1.09 19.45 12.63
CA GLY A 141 -0.24 20.52 12.13
C GLY A 141 1.21 20.15 11.90
N THR A 142 1.53 18.87 11.88
CA THR A 142 2.91 18.39 11.73
C THR A 142 3.25 18.04 10.29
N SER A 143 4.54 17.74 10.06
CA SER A 143 4.98 17.22 8.76
C SER A 143 4.33 15.88 8.41
N ASP A 144 3.96 15.08 9.42
CA ASP A 144 3.25 13.81 9.20
C ASP A 144 1.89 14.05 8.54
N SER A 145 1.17 15.10 8.96
CA SER A 145 -0.09 15.48 8.31
C SER A 145 0.10 15.83 6.85
N ALA A 146 1.16 16.59 6.54
CA ALA A 146 1.46 16.96 5.16
C ALA A 146 1.79 15.73 4.29
N LEU A 147 2.61 14.82 4.82
CA LEU A 147 2.95 13.58 4.14
C LEU A 147 1.71 12.71 3.94
N ARG A 148 0.85 12.64 4.95
CA ARG A 148 -0.40 11.90 4.90
C ARG A 148 -1.32 12.45 3.80
N ARG A 149 -1.36 13.77 3.63
CA ARG A 149 -2.14 14.40 2.54
C ARG A 149 -1.63 13.99 1.17
N LEU A 150 -0.30 13.91 0.98
CA LEU A 150 0.27 13.43 -0.28
C LEU A 150 -0.20 12.02 -0.59
N LEU A 151 -0.17 11.13 0.38
CA LEU A 151 -0.63 9.75 0.20
C LEU A 151 -2.11 9.69 -0.13
N PHE A 152 -2.93 10.45 0.57
CA PHE A 152 -4.37 10.51 0.34
C PHE A 152 -4.69 11.05 -1.06
N ASP A 153 -4.03 12.15 -1.45
CA ASP A 153 -4.28 12.79 -2.75
C ASP A 153 -3.79 11.94 -3.92
N ALA A 154 -2.76 11.12 -3.70
CA ALA A 154 -2.24 10.21 -4.73
C ALA A 154 -3.16 9.02 -4.98
N GLY A 155 -3.95 8.65 -4.02
CA GLY A 155 -4.86 7.50 -4.08
C GLY A 155 -6.24 7.81 -4.56
#